data_cacd0e10035f52a52c5972c6b65ccb1a
#
_entry.id   cacd0e10035f52a52c5972c6b65ccb1a
#
_cell.length_a   1.000
_cell.length_b   1.000
_cell.length_c   1.000
_cell.angle_alpha   90.00
_cell.angle_beta   90.00
_cell.angle_gamma   90.00
#
_symmetry.space_group_name_H-M   'P 1'
#
loop_
_entity.id
_entity.type
_entity.pdbx_description
1 polymer ?
#
loop_
_entity_poly.entity_id
_entity_poly.type
_entity_poly.pdbx_seq_one_letter_code
_entity_poly.pdbx_strand_id
1 'polypeptide(L)'
;MPAQSQTRNRFVERLETGPVIVGDGGMGALLSAAVPRLRSPEEANLRAPDAVVSLHVSFINAGSELIETNTFGANRRKLSHHFLEDDLEAINSAGVKLARDAREMTGRDVFIGGSIGPLGEPATSRVRRELFSEQAAVLEGRGVDVFMIETFYDLEEAVDAIESARSVSSLPIVALLTFDESAETLAGVTAAEAAARLVELDVAAIGANHGAGLLAALAALEQMGKNGKPLAALPNVGLASLTGGRVIYPHATPEYFGEFAAHARDLGAKVIGGCCGTTPAEIAAIRSAVEDERKPRAPLVFDAPELVVALGEEQKETGLSRALAAGEWVVSVQLDPPLGGNSAGLLEVASTLKESGRVGWVDVNDNATARAGMSSLMVSATIERRAELETIPHLTTRDWSVMGLESMLLGAHAEGVRNVLAITGDPPEVGDYPGARGVYEIDSIGLTQLMTNLNRGEDFNGRPIDAPTSFFHGVAVNPTPDDMDVELERFEKKVEAGAKFAMTQIVFDAEHLDRFVERLGGEWPIPVLVGVFPLTSYRLALRLHNEVPGILVPQALQDELERAGSDAADVGFAHARELIAASRERAAGVYLVAPFRRPLRVLELLVD
;
A
#
# COMPACT_ATOMS: atom_id res chain seq x y z
N MET A 1 -2.30 32.89 -46.92
CA MET A 1 -1.20 32.93 -45.94
C MET A 1 -0.47 31.61 -46.11
N PRO A 2 0.86 31.59 -46.32
CA PRO A 2 1.59 30.33 -46.41
C PRO A 2 1.59 29.68 -45.02
N ALA A 3 1.31 28.38 -44.97
CA ALA A 3 1.45 27.59 -43.79
C ALA A 3 2.87 27.73 -43.22
N GLN A 4 3.00 28.20 -42.00
CA GLN A 4 4.26 28.14 -41.27
C GLN A 4 4.65 26.68 -41.20
N SER A 5 5.74 26.27 -41.83
CA SER A 5 6.37 24.99 -41.62
C SER A 5 6.74 24.92 -40.13
N GLN A 6 5.97 24.20 -39.34
CA GLN A 6 6.40 23.83 -37.98
C GLN A 6 7.74 23.12 -38.17
N THR A 7 8.82 23.72 -37.72
CA THR A 7 10.13 23.07 -37.64
C THR A 7 9.94 21.85 -36.77
N ARG A 8 10.07 20.66 -37.36
CA ARG A 8 9.90 19.37 -36.68
C ARG A 8 10.89 19.31 -35.51
N ASN A 9 10.44 18.89 -34.34
CA ASN A 9 11.32 18.82 -33.15
C ASN A 9 12.48 17.88 -33.46
N ARG A 10 13.71 18.31 -33.18
CA ARG A 10 14.95 17.58 -33.48
C ARG A 10 15.01 16.18 -32.83
N PHE A 11 14.49 16.03 -31.59
CA PHE A 11 14.44 14.76 -30.91
C PHE A 11 13.48 13.79 -31.63
N VAL A 12 12.30 14.25 -32.02
CA VAL A 12 11.31 13.43 -32.75
C VAL A 12 11.85 13.01 -34.11
N GLU A 13 12.51 13.93 -34.85
CA GLU A 13 13.15 13.58 -36.12
C GLU A 13 14.21 12.49 -35.93
N ARG A 14 15.08 12.64 -34.93
CA ARG A 14 16.13 11.67 -34.60
C ARG A 14 15.54 10.31 -34.20
N LEU A 15 14.43 10.30 -33.44
CA LEU A 15 13.74 9.10 -32.99
C LEU A 15 13.11 8.32 -34.16
N GLU A 16 12.49 9.02 -35.12
CA GLU A 16 11.78 8.39 -36.24
C GLU A 16 12.72 7.91 -37.35
N THR A 17 13.73 8.69 -37.69
CA THR A 17 14.56 8.47 -38.87
C THR A 17 15.98 8.03 -38.58
N GLY A 18 16.46 8.24 -37.36
CA GLY A 18 17.84 7.94 -36.97
C GLY A 18 18.05 6.52 -36.45
N PRO A 19 19.32 6.13 -36.19
CA PRO A 19 19.64 4.93 -35.44
C PRO A 19 19.14 5.02 -34.00
N VAL A 20 19.22 3.92 -33.26
CA VAL A 20 18.86 3.87 -31.82
C VAL A 20 19.57 4.97 -31.04
N ILE A 21 18.86 5.68 -30.21
CA ILE A 21 19.38 6.65 -29.26
C ILE A 21 19.83 5.90 -28.01
N VAL A 22 21.10 6.02 -27.63
CA VAL A 22 21.61 5.43 -26.41
C VAL A 22 21.32 6.38 -25.23
N GLY A 23 20.53 5.92 -24.27
CA GLY A 23 20.27 6.61 -23.00
C GLY A 23 21.44 6.50 -22.03
N ASP A 24 21.33 7.17 -20.89
CA ASP A 24 22.26 7.03 -19.76
C ASP A 24 21.83 5.92 -18.78
N GLY A 25 22.30 5.98 -17.54
CA GLY A 25 22.11 4.96 -16.52
C GLY A 25 21.75 5.52 -15.16
N GLY A 26 22.01 4.74 -14.11
CA GLY A 26 21.52 4.96 -12.74
C GLY A 26 22.10 6.18 -12.02
N MET A 27 21.63 7.38 -12.32
CA MET A 27 22.08 8.64 -11.72
C MET A 27 21.94 8.65 -10.18
N GLY A 28 20.74 8.46 -9.66
CA GLY A 28 20.43 8.62 -8.24
C GLY A 28 21.20 7.63 -7.33
N ALA A 29 21.32 6.36 -7.75
CA ALA A 29 22.05 5.34 -7.00
C ALA A 29 23.56 5.65 -6.92
N LEU A 30 24.16 6.09 -8.03
CA LEU A 30 25.59 6.43 -8.09
C LEU A 30 25.90 7.70 -7.29
N LEU A 31 25.04 8.72 -7.34
CA LEU A 31 25.20 9.93 -6.52
C LEU A 31 25.07 9.62 -5.02
N SER A 32 24.09 8.83 -4.63
CA SER A 32 23.91 8.42 -3.23
C SER A 32 25.11 7.62 -2.68
N ALA A 33 25.77 6.85 -3.55
CA ALA A 33 26.99 6.12 -3.19
C ALA A 33 28.23 7.05 -3.12
N ALA A 34 28.32 8.04 -3.99
CA ALA A 34 29.48 8.93 -4.11
C ALA A 34 29.46 10.11 -3.13
N VAL A 35 28.28 10.63 -2.81
CA VAL A 35 28.10 11.84 -1.98
C VAL A 35 27.48 11.48 -0.63
N PRO A 36 28.23 11.59 0.48
CA PRO A 36 27.70 11.23 1.81
C PRO A 36 26.61 12.20 2.28
N ARG A 37 25.62 11.65 3.01
CA ARG A 37 24.60 12.40 3.74
C ARG A 37 23.71 13.29 2.86
N LEU A 38 23.43 12.87 1.64
CA LEU A 38 22.34 13.47 0.86
C LEU A 38 21.00 13.07 1.51
N ARG A 39 20.07 14.03 1.61
CA ARG A 39 18.69 13.78 2.03
C ARG A 39 17.89 13.10 0.92
N SER A 40 18.15 13.53 -0.34
CA SER A 40 17.69 12.89 -1.56
C SER A 40 18.77 13.00 -2.64
N PRO A 41 18.76 12.15 -3.69
CA PRO A 41 19.72 12.25 -4.80
C PRO A 41 19.69 13.63 -5.48
N GLU A 42 18.53 14.26 -5.57
CA GLU A 42 18.32 15.55 -6.22
C GLU A 42 18.97 16.71 -5.47
N GLU A 43 19.15 16.59 -4.15
CA GLU A 43 19.90 17.57 -3.34
C GLU A 43 21.34 17.74 -3.82
N ALA A 44 21.92 16.73 -4.49
CA ALA A 44 23.26 16.80 -5.07
C ALA A 44 23.38 17.92 -6.09
N ASN A 45 22.31 18.31 -6.77
CA ASN A 45 22.31 19.43 -7.73
C ASN A 45 22.77 20.74 -7.09
N LEU A 46 22.51 20.92 -5.80
CA LEU A 46 22.89 22.12 -5.04
C LEU A 46 24.15 21.89 -4.19
N ARG A 47 24.29 20.71 -3.57
CA ARG A 47 25.35 20.43 -2.60
C ARG A 47 26.63 19.85 -3.21
N ALA A 48 26.52 19.15 -4.33
CA ALA A 48 27.64 18.46 -4.97
C ALA A 48 27.55 18.56 -6.51
N PRO A 49 27.42 19.78 -7.09
CA PRO A 49 27.22 19.98 -8.52
C PRO A 49 28.33 19.33 -9.37
N ASP A 50 29.58 19.36 -8.91
CA ASP A 50 30.71 18.75 -9.62
C ASP A 50 30.56 17.23 -9.74
N ALA A 51 29.98 16.55 -8.74
CA ALA A 51 29.72 15.11 -8.80
C ALA A 51 28.64 14.80 -9.86
N VAL A 52 27.58 15.60 -9.92
CA VAL A 52 26.50 15.47 -10.92
C VAL A 52 27.06 15.65 -12.33
N VAL A 53 27.81 16.75 -12.58
CA VAL A 53 28.46 17.01 -13.88
C VAL A 53 29.40 15.88 -14.26
N SER A 54 30.27 15.43 -13.33
CA SER A 54 31.22 14.34 -13.59
C SER A 54 30.53 13.04 -13.98
N LEU A 55 29.40 12.73 -13.38
CA LEU A 55 28.62 11.56 -13.71
C LEU A 55 27.99 11.65 -15.10
N HIS A 56 27.36 12.78 -15.43
CA HIS A 56 26.85 13.04 -16.79
C HIS A 56 27.96 12.93 -17.84
N VAL A 57 29.13 13.56 -17.60
CA VAL A 57 30.30 13.48 -18.49
C VAL A 57 30.73 12.02 -18.70
N SER A 58 30.71 11.20 -17.65
CA SER A 58 31.11 9.79 -17.75
C SER A 58 30.12 8.98 -18.61
N PHE A 59 28.81 9.20 -18.49
CA PHE A 59 27.81 8.58 -19.36
C PHE A 59 27.92 9.07 -20.81
N ILE A 60 28.10 10.36 -21.03
CA ILE A 60 28.30 10.92 -22.39
C ILE A 60 29.55 10.29 -23.03
N ASN A 61 30.65 10.15 -22.28
CA ASN A 61 31.87 9.52 -22.76
C ASN A 61 31.70 8.02 -23.03
N ALA A 62 30.83 7.34 -22.30
CA ALA A 62 30.45 5.94 -22.55
C ALA A 62 29.59 5.75 -23.81
N GLY A 63 29.04 6.85 -24.35
CA GLY A 63 28.29 6.84 -25.61
C GLY A 63 26.82 7.21 -25.50
N SER A 64 26.36 7.74 -24.36
CA SER A 64 24.99 8.25 -24.24
C SER A 64 24.77 9.42 -25.19
N GLU A 65 23.63 9.40 -25.88
CA GLU A 65 23.11 10.46 -26.76
C GLU A 65 21.88 11.14 -26.17
N LEU A 66 21.31 10.56 -25.10
CA LEU A 66 20.28 11.12 -24.24
C LEU A 66 20.75 10.99 -22.79
N ILE A 67 20.79 12.09 -22.05
CA ILE A 67 21.07 12.10 -20.61
C ILE A 67 19.88 12.68 -19.86
N GLU A 68 19.52 12.08 -18.74
CA GLU A 68 18.40 12.50 -17.92
C GLU A 68 18.88 13.44 -16.80
N THR A 69 18.13 14.52 -16.56
CA THR A 69 18.45 15.43 -15.46
C THR A 69 18.29 14.73 -14.12
N ASN A 70 19.08 15.08 -13.11
CA ASN A 70 18.92 14.57 -11.76
C ASN A 70 17.74 15.23 -11.04
N THR A 71 16.52 15.00 -11.56
CA THR A 71 15.28 15.64 -11.09
C THR A 71 14.11 14.67 -10.91
N PHE A 72 14.35 13.36 -10.96
CA PHE A 72 13.33 12.31 -10.84
C PHE A 72 12.36 12.51 -9.67
N GLY A 73 12.86 12.74 -8.46
CA GLY A 73 12.06 13.01 -7.26
C GLY A 73 11.91 14.50 -6.93
N ALA A 74 12.23 15.42 -7.85
CA ALA A 74 12.24 16.86 -7.58
C ALA A 74 10.84 17.51 -7.69
N ASN A 75 9.76 16.78 -7.39
CA ASN A 75 8.44 17.34 -7.18
C ASN A 75 8.25 17.79 -5.73
N ARG A 76 7.35 18.73 -5.48
CA ARG A 76 7.13 19.33 -4.16
C ARG A 76 6.82 18.29 -3.08
N ARG A 77 6.07 17.25 -3.41
CA ARG A 77 5.65 16.21 -2.47
C ARG A 77 6.81 15.33 -2.00
N LYS A 78 7.62 14.80 -2.93
CA LYS A 78 8.81 14.02 -2.56
C LYS A 78 9.85 14.88 -1.84
N LEU A 79 10.04 16.11 -2.27
CA LEU A 79 10.96 17.04 -1.62
C LEU A 79 10.53 17.38 -0.18
N SER A 80 9.23 17.47 0.10
CA SER A 80 8.73 17.74 1.47
C SER A 80 9.09 16.65 2.47
N HIS A 81 9.18 15.38 2.06
CA HIS A 81 9.65 14.29 2.93
C HIS A 81 11.10 14.48 3.41
N HIS A 82 11.83 15.33 2.73
CA HIS A 82 13.23 15.66 2.99
C HIS A 82 13.44 17.10 3.44
N PHE A 83 12.36 17.86 3.68
CA PHE A 83 12.39 19.29 4.01
C PHE A 83 13.16 20.11 2.94
N LEU A 84 12.85 19.86 1.67
CA LEU A 84 13.46 20.49 0.48
C LEU A 84 12.41 21.11 -0.46
N GLU A 85 11.14 21.18 -0.06
CA GLU A 85 10.03 21.66 -0.90
C GLU A 85 10.19 23.12 -1.34
N ASP A 86 10.84 23.94 -0.52
CA ASP A 86 11.13 25.35 -0.86
C ASP A 86 12.26 25.50 -1.89
N ASP A 87 13.08 24.46 -2.05
CA ASP A 87 14.20 24.43 -3.01
C ASP A 87 13.79 23.83 -4.38
N LEU A 88 12.51 23.52 -4.61
CA LEU A 88 12.02 22.86 -5.83
C LEU A 88 12.54 23.53 -7.11
N GLU A 89 12.35 24.84 -7.26
CA GLU A 89 12.80 25.56 -8.46
C GLU A 89 14.33 25.55 -8.60
N ALA A 90 15.04 25.72 -7.50
CA ALA A 90 16.50 25.70 -7.48
C ALA A 90 17.07 24.34 -7.87
N ILE A 91 16.52 23.24 -7.31
CA ILE A 91 16.95 21.86 -7.57
C ILE A 91 16.70 21.49 -9.04
N ASN A 92 15.49 21.72 -9.57
CA ASN A 92 15.15 21.42 -10.95
C ASN A 92 15.98 22.26 -11.93
N SER A 93 16.11 23.57 -11.66
CA SER A 93 16.92 24.48 -12.48
C SER A 93 18.39 24.09 -12.53
N ALA A 94 18.95 23.72 -11.38
CA ALA A 94 20.33 23.26 -11.30
C ALA A 94 20.52 21.94 -12.05
N GLY A 95 19.59 20.98 -11.91
CA GLY A 95 19.64 19.71 -12.63
C GLY A 95 19.78 19.88 -14.14
N VAL A 96 18.94 20.74 -14.74
CA VAL A 96 19.02 21.05 -16.17
C VAL A 96 20.34 21.76 -16.53
N LYS A 97 20.77 22.73 -15.70
CA LYS A 97 22.03 23.43 -15.92
C LYS A 97 23.22 22.48 -15.92
N LEU A 98 23.32 21.59 -14.95
CA LEU A 98 24.45 20.64 -14.80
C LEU A 98 24.51 19.62 -15.95
N ALA A 99 23.37 19.15 -16.45
CA ALA A 99 23.31 18.32 -17.64
C ALA A 99 23.80 19.07 -18.88
N ARG A 100 23.46 20.38 -19.01
CA ARG A 100 23.94 21.24 -20.09
C ARG A 100 25.45 21.52 -19.97
N ASP A 101 25.94 21.81 -18.77
CA ASP A 101 27.35 21.99 -18.50
C ASP A 101 28.16 20.74 -18.93
N ALA A 102 27.69 19.56 -18.64
CA ALA A 102 28.32 18.29 -19.05
C ALA A 102 28.32 18.11 -20.59
N ARG A 103 27.23 18.47 -21.27
CA ARG A 103 27.14 18.46 -22.73
C ARG A 103 28.17 19.43 -23.34
N GLU A 104 28.26 20.63 -22.80
CA GLU A 104 29.22 21.64 -23.27
C GLU A 104 30.68 21.21 -23.01
N MET A 105 30.98 20.66 -21.84
CA MET A 105 32.32 20.17 -21.50
C MET A 105 32.80 19.05 -22.41
N THR A 106 31.90 18.16 -22.82
CA THR A 106 32.25 17.02 -23.69
C THR A 106 32.27 17.43 -25.16
N GLY A 107 31.63 18.54 -25.55
CA GLY A 107 31.45 18.96 -26.92
C GLY A 107 30.67 18.00 -27.80
N ARG A 108 29.98 17.03 -27.18
CA ARG A 108 29.16 16.05 -27.89
C ARG A 108 27.70 16.51 -27.99
N ASP A 109 27.08 16.14 -29.10
CA ASP A 109 25.69 16.45 -29.37
C ASP A 109 24.77 15.43 -28.69
N VAL A 110 24.27 15.75 -27.49
CA VAL A 110 23.38 14.92 -26.70
C VAL A 110 22.07 15.65 -26.40
N PHE A 111 20.99 14.90 -26.28
CA PHE A 111 19.69 15.40 -25.82
C PHE A 111 19.66 15.42 -24.28
N ILE A 112 18.94 16.39 -23.72
CA ILE A 112 18.69 16.51 -22.29
C ILE A 112 17.24 16.16 -22.01
N GLY A 113 17.03 15.04 -21.35
CA GLY A 113 15.72 14.59 -20.86
C GLY A 113 15.41 15.16 -19.49
N GLY A 114 14.31 15.88 -19.37
CA GLY A 114 13.78 16.31 -18.08
C GLY A 114 13.09 15.15 -17.37
N SER A 115 13.75 14.56 -16.38
CA SER A 115 13.22 13.40 -15.64
C SER A 115 12.12 13.81 -14.65
N ILE A 116 10.96 13.16 -14.74
CA ILE A 116 9.78 13.32 -13.88
C ILE A 116 9.31 11.93 -13.43
N GLY A 117 9.44 11.63 -12.14
CA GLY A 117 8.99 10.38 -11.54
C GLY A 117 7.67 10.51 -10.78
N PRO A 118 7.07 9.38 -10.33
CA PRO A 118 5.79 9.36 -9.61
C PRO A 118 5.87 10.07 -8.26
N LEU A 119 4.72 10.46 -7.71
CA LEU A 119 4.64 11.18 -6.43
C LEU A 119 4.97 10.30 -5.21
N GLY A 120 4.81 8.98 -5.34
CA GLY A 120 5.16 8.01 -4.30
C GLY A 120 4.06 7.71 -3.28
N GLU A 121 2.97 8.48 -3.26
CA GLU A 121 1.82 8.29 -2.36
C GLU A 121 0.51 8.58 -3.09
N PRO A 122 -0.62 7.95 -2.70
CA PRO A 122 -1.91 8.23 -3.31
C PRO A 122 -2.30 9.70 -3.24
N ALA A 123 -2.81 10.23 -4.34
CA ALA A 123 -3.33 11.59 -4.44
C ALA A 123 -4.47 11.65 -5.46
N THR A 124 -5.37 12.62 -5.29
CA THR A 124 -6.40 12.88 -6.30
C THR A 124 -5.78 13.39 -7.59
N SER A 125 -6.41 13.09 -8.74
CA SER A 125 -5.94 13.55 -10.07
C SER A 125 -5.69 15.08 -10.11
N ARG A 126 -6.52 15.88 -9.44
CA ARG A 126 -6.30 17.33 -9.36
C ARG A 126 -4.98 17.68 -8.68
N VAL A 127 -4.67 17.06 -7.54
CA VAL A 127 -3.43 17.31 -6.80
C VAL A 127 -2.22 16.81 -7.60
N ARG A 128 -2.32 15.63 -8.22
CA ARG A 128 -1.28 15.09 -9.10
C ARG A 128 -0.94 16.07 -10.21
N ARG A 129 -1.95 16.58 -10.91
CA ARG A 129 -1.77 17.54 -12.01
C ARG A 129 -1.14 18.86 -11.58
N GLU A 130 -1.51 19.41 -10.44
CA GLU A 130 -0.89 20.61 -9.87
C GLU A 130 0.61 20.40 -9.64
N LEU A 131 0.99 19.28 -8.99
CA LEU A 131 2.37 18.97 -8.65
C LEU A 131 3.25 18.67 -9.88
N PHE A 132 2.75 17.92 -10.85
CA PHE A 132 3.47 17.63 -12.08
C PHE A 132 3.61 18.85 -12.97
N SER A 133 2.59 19.71 -13.07
CA SER A 133 2.67 20.95 -13.85
C SER A 133 3.71 21.90 -13.29
N GLU A 134 3.84 21.99 -11.97
CA GLU A 134 4.84 22.82 -11.30
C GLU A 134 6.26 22.39 -11.69
N GLN A 135 6.58 21.11 -11.61
CA GLN A 135 7.88 20.57 -11.97
C GLN A 135 8.16 20.72 -13.48
N ALA A 136 7.21 20.32 -14.31
CA ALA A 136 7.34 20.37 -15.77
C ALA A 136 7.58 21.80 -16.28
N ALA A 137 6.91 22.81 -15.69
CA ALA A 137 7.10 24.21 -16.06
C ALA A 137 8.53 24.71 -15.78
N VAL A 138 9.16 24.29 -14.68
CA VAL A 138 10.55 24.65 -14.39
C VAL A 138 11.50 23.98 -15.38
N LEU A 139 11.31 22.69 -15.67
CA LEU A 139 12.16 21.94 -16.60
C LEU A 139 12.08 22.53 -18.03
N GLU A 140 10.86 22.82 -18.51
CA GLU A 140 10.63 23.46 -19.79
C GLU A 140 11.31 24.84 -19.86
N GLY A 141 11.07 25.70 -18.88
CA GLY A 141 11.64 27.05 -18.81
C GLY A 141 13.17 27.06 -18.73
N ARG A 142 13.80 25.94 -18.36
CA ARG A 142 15.27 25.78 -18.34
C ARG A 142 15.83 25.14 -19.61
N GLY A 143 14.98 24.66 -20.52
CA GLY A 143 15.32 24.21 -21.86
C GLY A 143 15.83 22.79 -21.93
N VAL A 144 15.07 21.84 -21.39
CA VAL A 144 15.20 20.41 -21.72
C VAL A 144 14.76 20.16 -23.16
N ASP A 145 15.25 19.09 -23.79
CA ASP A 145 14.92 18.73 -25.18
C ASP A 145 13.68 17.82 -25.27
N VAL A 146 13.42 17.05 -24.21
CA VAL A 146 12.35 16.04 -24.09
C VAL A 146 11.97 15.85 -22.62
N PHE A 147 10.73 15.51 -22.31
CA PHE A 147 10.35 15.02 -20.99
C PHE A 147 10.48 13.50 -20.93
N MET A 148 11.12 13.01 -19.87
CA MET A 148 11.15 11.60 -19.49
C MET A 148 10.18 11.41 -18.33
N ILE A 149 8.96 10.94 -18.62
CA ILE A 149 7.95 10.60 -17.62
C ILE A 149 8.13 9.10 -17.35
N GLU A 150 8.75 8.80 -16.21
CA GLU A 150 9.39 7.49 -16.01
C GLU A 150 9.11 6.85 -14.65
N THR A 151 9.21 5.50 -14.60
CA THR A 151 9.11 4.69 -13.38
C THR A 151 7.73 4.76 -12.72
N PHE A 152 6.69 4.87 -13.53
CA PHE A 152 5.31 4.85 -13.04
C PHE A 152 4.79 3.42 -12.90
N TYR A 153 4.13 3.14 -11.77
CA TYR A 153 3.45 1.87 -11.48
C TYR A 153 1.94 1.96 -11.75
N ASP A 154 1.38 3.16 -11.60
CA ASP A 154 -0.03 3.48 -11.83
C ASP A 154 -0.16 4.21 -13.18
N LEU A 155 -0.93 3.59 -14.09
CA LEU A 155 -1.16 4.14 -15.43
C LEU A 155 -1.89 5.50 -15.37
N GLU A 156 -2.86 5.67 -14.47
CA GLU A 156 -3.61 6.92 -14.34
C GLU A 156 -2.74 8.05 -13.77
N GLU A 157 -1.78 7.74 -12.90
CA GLU A 157 -0.79 8.72 -12.44
C GLU A 157 0.14 9.14 -13.60
N ALA A 158 0.57 8.20 -14.43
CA ALA A 158 1.35 8.49 -15.63
C ALA A 158 0.57 9.38 -16.63
N VAL A 159 -0.73 9.09 -16.83
CA VAL A 159 -1.63 9.93 -17.66
C VAL A 159 -1.71 11.36 -17.10
N ASP A 160 -1.92 11.52 -15.79
CA ASP A 160 -1.95 12.84 -15.16
C ASP A 160 -0.62 13.60 -15.33
N ALA A 161 0.52 12.91 -15.24
CA ALA A 161 1.84 13.52 -15.46
C ALA A 161 2.03 13.96 -16.93
N ILE A 162 1.61 13.12 -17.90
CA ILE A 162 1.69 13.44 -19.33
C ILE A 162 0.80 14.65 -19.67
N GLU A 163 -0.45 14.66 -19.24
CA GLU A 163 -1.38 15.75 -19.47
C GLU A 163 -0.91 17.05 -18.80
N SER A 164 -0.29 16.96 -17.63
CA SER A 164 0.31 18.11 -16.93
C SER A 164 1.49 18.69 -17.71
N ALA A 165 2.41 17.87 -18.19
CA ALA A 165 3.52 18.30 -19.02
C ALA A 165 3.01 18.94 -20.33
N ARG A 166 1.98 18.38 -20.96
CA ARG A 166 1.32 18.93 -22.14
C ARG A 166 0.64 20.27 -21.88
N SER A 167 0.11 20.50 -20.68
CA SER A 167 -0.55 21.76 -20.33
C SER A 167 0.42 22.96 -20.29
N VAL A 168 1.70 22.72 -20.07
CA VAL A 168 2.72 23.75 -19.92
C VAL A 168 3.73 23.78 -21.07
N SER A 169 3.81 22.72 -21.89
CA SER A 169 4.84 22.60 -22.94
C SER A 169 4.39 21.78 -24.15
N SER A 170 5.00 22.09 -25.32
CA SER A 170 4.88 21.30 -26.56
C SER A 170 6.06 20.36 -26.81
N LEU A 171 6.98 20.21 -25.87
CA LEU A 171 8.13 19.31 -25.98
C LEU A 171 7.70 17.85 -26.13
N PRO A 172 8.47 17.01 -26.84
CA PRO A 172 8.19 15.59 -26.93
C PRO A 172 8.23 14.95 -25.53
N ILE A 173 7.46 13.86 -25.37
CA ILE A 173 7.37 13.08 -24.14
C ILE A 173 7.74 11.63 -24.46
N VAL A 174 8.66 11.06 -23.69
CA VAL A 174 8.90 9.62 -23.59
C VAL A 174 8.21 9.14 -22.32
N ALA A 175 7.27 8.22 -22.44
CA ALA A 175 6.48 7.69 -21.32
C ALA A 175 6.90 6.26 -20.99
N LEU A 176 7.38 6.05 -19.76
CA LEU A 176 7.95 4.78 -19.30
C LEU A 176 7.23 4.30 -18.04
N LEU A 177 6.71 3.07 -18.09
CA LEU A 177 6.14 2.40 -16.94
C LEU A 177 7.08 1.30 -16.45
N THR A 178 6.83 0.85 -15.23
CA THR A 178 7.59 -0.20 -14.57
C THR A 178 6.79 -1.49 -14.53
N PHE A 179 7.40 -2.58 -15.00
CA PHE A 179 6.77 -3.89 -15.13
C PHE A 179 7.54 -4.97 -14.37
N ASP A 180 6.81 -5.98 -13.95
CA ASP A 180 7.36 -7.22 -13.39
C ASP A 180 7.70 -8.27 -14.48
N GLU A 181 8.02 -9.49 -14.06
CA GLU A 181 8.38 -10.60 -14.96
C GLU A 181 7.22 -11.05 -15.87
N SER A 182 5.97 -10.76 -15.50
CA SER A 182 4.77 -11.05 -16.28
C SER A 182 4.41 -9.94 -17.27
N ALA A 183 5.23 -8.88 -17.32
CA ALA A 183 4.97 -7.65 -18.07
C ALA A 183 3.68 -6.93 -17.61
N GLU A 184 3.43 -6.95 -16.30
CA GLU A 184 2.35 -6.22 -15.63
C GLU A 184 2.92 -5.16 -14.68
N THR A 185 2.21 -4.04 -14.52
CA THR A 185 2.54 -3.03 -13.49
C THR A 185 2.13 -3.53 -12.11
N LEU A 186 2.59 -2.88 -11.04
CA LEU A 186 2.12 -3.17 -9.68
C LEU A 186 0.60 -3.02 -9.50
N ALA A 187 -0.05 -2.25 -10.36
CA ALA A 187 -1.51 -2.10 -10.38
C ALA A 187 -2.23 -3.15 -11.26
N GLY A 188 -1.53 -4.18 -11.75
CA GLY A 188 -2.10 -5.25 -12.57
C GLY A 188 -2.41 -4.84 -14.02
N VAL A 189 -1.88 -3.72 -14.51
CA VAL A 189 -2.08 -3.27 -15.89
C VAL A 189 -1.03 -3.92 -16.77
N THR A 190 -1.45 -4.65 -17.81
CA THR A 190 -0.54 -5.28 -18.76
C THR A 190 0.19 -4.25 -19.63
N ALA A 191 1.37 -4.59 -20.11
CA ALA A 191 2.13 -3.71 -21.01
C ALA A 191 1.36 -3.39 -22.32
N ALA A 192 0.53 -4.30 -22.78
CA ALA A 192 -0.33 -4.08 -23.96
C ALA A 192 -1.44 -3.04 -23.69
N GLU A 193 -2.12 -3.11 -22.54
CA GLU A 193 -3.13 -2.14 -22.11
C GLU A 193 -2.51 -0.77 -21.88
N ALA A 194 -1.38 -0.72 -21.17
CA ALA A 194 -0.63 0.52 -20.95
C ALA A 194 -0.24 1.17 -22.29
N ALA A 195 0.28 0.41 -23.24
CA ALA A 195 0.64 0.92 -24.56
C ALA A 195 -0.58 1.46 -25.31
N ALA A 196 -1.71 0.74 -25.33
CA ALA A 196 -2.94 1.19 -25.97
C ALA A 196 -3.38 2.57 -25.44
N ARG A 197 -3.34 2.76 -24.11
CA ARG A 197 -3.71 4.02 -23.47
C ARG A 197 -2.72 5.15 -23.76
N LEU A 198 -1.41 4.88 -23.66
CA LEU A 198 -0.36 5.88 -23.89
C LEU A 198 -0.30 6.38 -25.34
N VAL A 199 -0.60 5.54 -26.31
CA VAL A 199 -0.65 5.92 -27.72
C VAL A 199 -1.70 7.01 -28.00
N GLU A 200 -2.79 7.04 -27.25
CA GLU A 200 -3.85 8.06 -27.37
C GLU A 200 -3.39 9.46 -26.90
N LEU A 201 -2.33 9.53 -26.08
CA LEU A 201 -1.86 10.78 -25.46
C LEU A 201 -0.82 11.55 -26.28
N ASP A 202 -0.60 11.18 -27.55
CA ASP A 202 0.37 11.81 -28.45
C ASP A 202 1.80 11.90 -27.88
N VAL A 203 2.27 10.87 -27.21
CA VAL A 203 3.66 10.77 -26.75
C VAL A 203 4.60 10.37 -27.89
N ALA A 204 5.86 10.77 -27.82
CA ALA A 204 6.87 10.51 -28.84
C ALA A 204 7.36 9.05 -28.82
N ALA A 205 7.49 8.47 -27.64
CA ALA A 205 7.82 7.06 -27.44
C ALA A 205 7.14 6.53 -26.18
N ILE A 206 6.92 5.21 -26.14
CA ILE A 206 6.40 4.47 -24.98
C ILE A 206 7.39 3.37 -24.62
N GLY A 207 7.38 2.90 -23.38
CA GLY A 207 8.28 1.80 -23.05
C GLY A 207 8.31 1.42 -21.59
N ALA A 208 9.39 0.72 -21.24
CA ALA A 208 9.61 0.18 -19.91
C ALA A 208 10.93 0.68 -19.31
N ASN A 209 10.91 1.05 -18.04
CA ASN A 209 12.13 1.30 -17.28
C ASN A 209 12.05 0.73 -15.87
N HIS A 210 13.19 0.67 -15.17
CA HIS A 210 13.25 0.09 -13.84
C HIS A 210 12.77 -1.39 -13.84
N GLY A 211 11.88 -1.79 -12.92
CA GLY A 211 11.19 -3.08 -12.92
C GLY A 211 12.04 -4.28 -12.48
N ALA A 212 11.59 -5.47 -12.85
CA ALA A 212 12.23 -6.73 -12.48
C ALA A 212 13.51 -7.06 -13.28
N GLY A 213 14.01 -6.11 -14.09
CA GLY A 213 15.28 -6.24 -14.81
C GLY A 213 15.11 -6.34 -16.33
N LEU A 214 16.20 -6.80 -17.00
CA LEU A 214 16.32 -6.74 -18.45
C LEU A 214 15.26 -7.60 -19.17
N LEU A 215 15.02 -8.81 -18.67
CA LEU A 215 14.05 -9.73 -19.31
C LEU A 215 12.61 -9.23 -19.16
N ALA A 216 12.25 -8.68 -18.01
CA ALA A 216 10.94 -8.07 -17.79
C ALA A 216 10.69 -6.90 -18.75
N ALA A 217 11.70 -6.04 -18.93
CA ALA A 217 11.63 -4.96 -19.91
C ALA A 217 11.43 -5.48 -21.34
N LEU A 218 12.12 -6.54 -21.75
CA LEU A 218 11.95 -7.14 -23.08
C LEU A 218 10.55 -7.75 -23.26
N ALA A 219 10.02 -8.42 -22.23
CA ALA A 219 8.65 -8.96 -22.23
C ALA A 219 7.62 -7.84 -22.40
N ALA A 220 7.80 -6.73 -21.68
CA ALA A 220 6.93 -5.56 -21.83
C ALA A 220 7.01 -4.96 -23.24
N LEU A 221 8.22 -4.82 -23.80
CA LEU A 221 8.39 -4.30 -25.16
C LEU A 221 7.73 -5.19 -26.22
N GLU A 222 7.80 -6.51 -26.08
CA GLU A 222 7.13 -7.44 -27.00
C GLU A 222 5.62 -7.22 -27.05
N GLN A 223 5.00 -7.05 -25.86
CA GLN A 223 3.57 -6.75 -25.78
C GLN A 223 3.23 -5.35 -26.33
N MET A 224 4.10 -4.36 -26.08
CA MET A 224 3.91 -2.98 -26.56
C MET A 224 4.15 -2.82 -28.05
N GLY A 225 5.02 -3.61 -28.66
CA GLY A 225 5.50 -3.41 -30.04
C GLY A 225 4.44 -3.43 -31.14
N LYS A 226 3.23 -3.90 -30.83
CA LYS A 226 2.10 -3.98 -31.78
C LYS A 226 1.37 -2.65 -32.02
N ASN A 227 1.73 -1.58 -31.29
CA ASN A 227 1.00 -0.29 -31.28
C ASN A 227 1.59 0.79 -32.22
N GLY A 228 2.69 0.50 -32.94
CA GLY A 228 3.24 1.37 -33.98
C GLY A 228 4.00 2.63 -33.50
N LYS A 229 4.15 2.84 -32.20
CA LYS A 229 4.99 3.92 -31.62
C LYS A 229 6.43 3.44 -31.45
N PRO A 230 7.43 4.35 -31.53
CA PRO A 230 8.80 4.06 -31.10
C PRO A 230 8.82 3.55 -29.66
N LEU A 231 9.60 2.49 -29.41
CA LEU A 231 9.75 1.93 -28.08
C LEU A 231 11.00 2.45 -27.38
N ALA A 232 10.96 2.49 -26.03
CA ALA A 232 12.08 2.87 -25.18
C ALA A 232 12.28 1.84 -24.06
N ALA A 233 13.53 1.49 -23.76
CA ALA A 233 13.88 0.50 -22.74
C ALA A 233 15.08 0.96 -21.92
N LEU A 234 14.84 1.26 -20.64
CA LEU A 234 15.85 1.69 -19.67
C LEU A 234 15.72 0.87 -18.37
N PRO A 235 15.94 -0.46 -18.40
CA PRO A 235 15.78 -1.32 -17.24
C PRO A 235 16.86 -1.09 -16.18
N ASN A 236 16.59 -1.54 -14.95
CA ASN A 236 17.62 -1.76 -13.94
C ASN A 236 18.39 -3.06 -14.18
N VAL A 237 19.49 -3.27 -13.43
CA VAL A 237 20.31 -4.50 -13.55
C VAL A 237 19.63 -5.75 -13.00
N GLY A 238 18.45 -5.66 -12.42
CA GLY A 238 17.71 -6.74 -11.77
C GLY A 238 17.18 -6.34 -10.40
N LEU A 239 16.73 -7.33 -9.62
CA LEU A 239 16.10 -7.08 -8.32
C LEU A 239 17.11 -6.53 -7.30
N ALA A 240 16.76 -5.44 -6.65
CA ALA A 240 17.57 -4.86 -5.60
C ALA A 240 17.48 -5.68 -4.29
N SER A 241 18.56 -5.70 -3.52
CA SER A 241 18.58 -6.25 -2.18
C SER A 241 18.85 -5.17 -1.12
N LEU A 242 18.32 -5.36 0.09
CA LEU A 242 18.58 -4.44 1.21
C LEU A 242 19.65 -5.04 2.12
N THR A 243 20.82 -4.40 2.17
CA THR A 243 21.93 -4.86 3.01
C THR A 243 22.45 -3.72 3.88
N GLY A 244 22.38 -3.88 5.19
CA GLY A 244 22.83 -2.85 6.14
C GLY A 244 22.10 -1.50 6.00
N GLY A 245 20.82 -1.51 5.63
CA GLY A 245 20.01 -0.30 5.39
C GLY A 245 20.30 0.40 4.06
N ARG A 246 21.04 -0.24 3.16
CA ARG A 246 21.32 0.28 1.81
C ARG A 246 20.73 -0.62 0.75
N VAL A 247 20.14 -0.01 -0.27
CA VAL A 247 19.69 -0.71 -1.47
C VAL A 247 20.92 -1.05 -2.33
N ILE A 248 21.12 -2.33 -2.61
CA ILE A 248 22.22 -2.84 -3.43
C ILE A 248 21.62 -3.57 -4.63
N TYR A 249 22.04 -3.17 -5.82
CA TYR A 249 21.71 -3.86 -7.06
C TYR A 249 22.72 -4.97 -7.37
N PRO A 250 22.32 -6.07 -8.02
CA PRO A 250 23.26 -7.10 -8.47
C PRO A 250 24.23 -6.52 -9.51
N HIS A 251 25.39 -7.14 -9.65
CA HIS A 251 26.31 -6.80 -10.73
C HIS A 251 25.94 -7.62 -11.97
N ALA A 252 25.45 -6.95 -13.02
CA ALA A 252 25.35 -7.56 -14.33
C ALA A 252 26.63 -7.28 -15.13
N THR A 253 26.99 -8.18 -16.04
CA THR A 253 28.14 -7.94 -16.90
C THR A 253 27.78 -6.99 -18.04
N PRO A 254 28.70 -6.13 -18.51
CA PRO A 254 28.44 -5.27 -19.67
C PRO A 254 27.98 -6.06 -20.91
N GLU A 255 28.50 -7.28 -21.12
CA GLU A 255 28.11 -8.17 -22.23
C GLU A 255 26.63 -8.54 -22.18
N TYR A 256 26.05 -8.70 -20.98
CA TYR A 256 24.63 -8.97 -20.80
C TYR A 256 23.76 -7.79 -21.24
N PHE A 257 24.20 -6.56 -20.95
CA PHE A 257 23.55 -5.36 -21.47
C PHE A 257 23.69 -5.18 -22.98
N GLY A 258 24.82 -5.60 -23.56
CA GLY A 258 25.00 -5.64 -25.02
C GLY A 258 24.05 -6.64 -25.70
N GLU A 259 23.80 -7.80 -25.08
CA GLU A 259 22.81 -8.78 -25.58
C GLU A 259 21.39 -8.24 -25.44
N PHE A 260 21.06 -7.63 -24.30
CA PHE A 260 19.79 -6.95 -24.09
C PHE A 260 19.53 -5.87 -25.16
N ALA A 261 20.51 -5.03 -25.46
CA ALA A 261 20.38 -3.97 -26.45
C ALA A 261 20.09 -4.51 -27.85
N ALA A 262 20.70 -5.64 -28.22
CA ALA A 262 20.42 -6.32 -29.48
C ALA A 262 18.98 -6.80 -29.56
N HIS A 263 18.46 -7.44 -28.51
CA HIS A 263 17.07 -7.88 -28.43
C HIS A 263 16.08 -6.69 -28.43
N ALA A 264 16.31 -5.67 -27.59
CA ALA A 264 15.44 -4.50 -27.51
C ALA A 264 15.32 -3.78 -28.87
N ARG A 265 16.44 -3.63 -29.58
CA ARG A 265 16.46 -3.08 -30.94
C ARG A 265 15.62 -3.91 -31.91
N ASP A 266 15.78 -5.25 -31.89
CA ASP A 266 15.05 -6.16 -32.77
C ASP A 266 13.52 -6.17 -32.46
N LEU A 267 13.13 -5.86 -31.21
CA LEU A 267 11.74 -5.59 -30.81
C LEU A 267 11.23 -4.18 -31.23
N GLY A 268 12.11 -3.33 -31.78
CA GLY A 268 11.74 -2.01 -32.25
C GLY A 268 12.08 -0.85 -31.32
N ALA A 269 12.88 -1.07 -30.28
CA ALA A 269 13.31 0.01 -29.40
C ALA A 269 14.18 1.03 -30.16
N LYS A 270 13.83 2.30 -29.98
CA LYS A 270 14.52 3.47 -30.55
C LYS A 270 15.29 4.26 -29.50
N VAL A 271 15.00 4.03 -28.21
CA VAL A 271 15.79 4.53 -27.07
C VAL A 271 16.16 3.31 -26.23
N ILE A 272 17.47 3.12 -25.99
CA ILE A 272 17.98 2.02 -25.16
C ILE A 272 19.01 2.56 -24.19
N GLY A 273 18.81 2.36 -22.91
CA GLY A 273 19.72 2.80 -21.85
C GLY A 273 19.61 1.89 -20.63
N GLY A 274 19.87 2.43 -19.47
CA GLY A 274 19.74 1.73 -18.21
C GLY A 274 19.09 2.60 -17.13
N CYS A 275 18.76 1.99 -16.01
CA CYS A 275 18.26 2.66 -14.82
C CYS A 275 19.12 2.28 -13.61
N CYS A 276 18.51 2.06 -12.46
CA CYS A 276 19.22 1.78 -11.21
C CYS A 276 20.22 0.61 -11.34
N GLY A 277 21.43 0.82 -10.80
CA GLY A 277 22.52 -0.14 -10.82
C GLY A 277 23.36 -0.16 -12.11
N THR A 278 22.94 0.51 -13.19
CA THR A 278 23.74 0.63 -14.41
C THR A 278 24.82 1.72 -14.30
N THR A 279 25.99 1.42 -14.82
CA THR A 279 27.18 2.29 -14.82
C THR A 279 27.60 2.65 -16.26
N PRO A 280 28.58 3.54 -16.45
CA PRO A 280 29.11 3.82 -17.78
C PRO A 280 29.61 2.59 -18.55
N ALA A 281 30.00 1.50 -17.86
CA ALA A 281 30.48 0.29 -18.54
C ALA A 281 29.34 -0.45 -19.28
N GLU A 282 28.19 -0.58 -18.67
CA GLU A 282 27.00 -1.17 -19.31
C GLU A 282 26.52 -0.29 -20.47
N ILE A 283 26.54 1.04 -20.31
CA ILE A 283 26.16 1.97 -21.39
C ILE A 283 27.13 1.85 -22.59
N ALA A 284 28.43 1.71 -22.34
CA ALA A 284 29.40 1.47 -23.41
C ALA A 284 29.14 0.15 -24.16
N ALA A 285 28.71 -0.90 -23.45
CA ALA A 285 28.33 -2.16 -24.08
C ALA A 285 27.05 -2.06 -24.90
N ILE A 286 26.04 -1.32 -24.42
CA ILE A 286 24.84 -0.98 -25.21
C ILE A 286 25.23 -0.24 -26.49
N ARG A 287 26.08 0.80 -26.34
CA ARG A 287 26.56 1.59 -27.48
C ARG A 287 27.23 0.72 -28.56
N SER A 288 28.18 -0.13 -28.15
CA SER A 288 28.87 -1.05 -29.05
C SER A 288 27.90 -2.00 -29.75
N ALA A 289 26.94 -2.59 -29.02
CA ALA A 289 25.97 -3.52 -29.58
C ALA A 289 25.01 -2.85 -30.60
N VAL A 290 24.68 -1.59 -30.39
CA VAL A 290 23.85 -0.79 -31.31
C VAL A 290 24.63 -0.41 -32.56
N GLU A 291 25.88 0.07 -32.43
CA GLU A 291 26.74 0.48 -33.56
C GLU A 291 27.15 -0.69 -34.45
N ASP A 292 27.47 -1.82 -33.84
CA ASP A 292 27.89 -3.04 -34.55
C ASP A 292 26.71 -3.80 -35.19
N GLU A 293 25.48 -3.30 -35.05
CA GLU A 293 24.25 -3.99 -35.47
C GLU A 293 24.21 -5.45 -35.00
N ARG A 294 24.70 -5.68 -33.78
CA ARG A 294 24.86 -7.02 -33.20
C ARG A 294 23.53 -7.78 -33.21
N LYS A 295 23.57 -9.02 -33.68
CA LYS A 295 22.41 -9.92 -33.60
C LYS A 295 22.38 -10.63 -32.26
N PRO A 296 21.19 -10.83 -31.67
CA PRO A 296 21.05 -11.63 -30.46
C PRO A 296 21.62 -13.05 -30.66
N ARG A 297 22.27 -13.59 -29.63
CA ARG A 297 22.87 -14.93 -29.67
C ARG A 297 21.86 -16.07 -29.56
N ALA A 298 20.76 -15.81 -28.85
CA ALA A 298 19.70 -16.78 -28.63
C ALA A 298 18.31 -16.12 -28.82
N PRO A 299 17.31 -16.87 -29.29
CA PRO A 299 15.94 -16.36 -29.32
C PRO A 299 15.44 -16.13 -27.88
N LEU A 300 14.65 -15.05 -27.69
CA LEU A 300 13.92 -14.85 -26.45
C LEU A 300 12.73 -15.80 -26.41
N VAL A 301 12.60 -16.54 -25.31
CA VAL A 301 11.43 -17.34 -25.01
C VAL A 301 10.85 -16.77 -23.72
N PHE A 302 9.65 -16.22 -23.81
CA PHE A 302 8.89 -15.79 -22.66
C PHE A 302 7.92 -16.90 -22.29
N ASP A 303 8.25 -17.72 -21.32
CA ASP A 303 7.29 -18.61 -20.69
C ASP A 303 6.45 -17.76 -19.73
N ALA A 304 5.26 -17.35 -20.14
CA ALA A 304 4.29 -16.83 -19.19
C ALA A 304 3.96 -17.95 -18.20
N PRO A 305 4.10 -17.77 -16.89
CA PRO A 305 3.61 -18.74 -15.94
C PRO A 305 2.09 -18.87 -16.16
N GLU A 306 1.62 -20.03 -16.58
CA GLU A 306 0.21 -20.36 -16.48
C GLU A 306 -0.13 -20.35 -14.98
N LEU A 307 -0.81 -19.31 -14.52
CA LEU A 307 -1.50 -19.33 -13.25
C LEU A 307 -2.53 -20.46 -13.31
N VAL A 308 -2.19 -21.61 -12.73
CA VAL A 308 -3.16 -22.65 -12.46
C VAL A 308 -4.04 -22.10 -11.35
N VAL A 309 -5.11 -21.40 -11.74
CA VAL A 309 -6.15 -21.03 -10.81
C VAL A 309 -6.75 -22.33 -10.29
N ALA A 310 -6.33 -22.76 -9.11
CA ALA A 310 -7.00 -23.83 -8.42
C ALA A 310 -8.46 -23.39 -8.24
N LEU A 311 -9.40 -24.21 -8.73
CA LEU A 311 -10.81 -23.98 -8.46
C LEU A 311 -10.96 -23.95 -6.93
N GLY A 312 -11.20 -22.75 -6.38
CA GLY A 312 -11.31 -22.54 -4.95
C GLY A 312 -12.35 -23.49 -4.35
N GLU A 313 -12.12 -23.94 -3.12
CA GLU A 313 -13.16 -24.60 -2.34
C GLU A 313 -14.38 -23.66 -2.30
N GLU A 314 -15.60 -24.24 -2.44
CA GLU A 314 -16.85 -23.49 -2.29
C GLU A 314 -16.76 -22.58 -1.06
N GLN A 315 -17.09 -21.30 -1.21
CA GLN A 315 -17.07 -20.33 -0.10
C GLN A 315 -17.91 -20.86 1.05
N LYS A 316 -17.25 -21.37 2.09
CA LYS A 316 -17.95 -21.90 3.27
C LYS A 316 -18.45 -20.74 4.12
N GLU A 317 -19.77 -20.61 4.23
CA GLU A 317 -20.38 -19.72 5.20
C GLU A 317 -19.98 -20.10 6.63
N THR A 318 -19.61 -19.11 7.44
CA THR A 318 -19.28 -19.30 8.86
C THR A 318 -20.53 -19.51 9.70
N GLY A 319 -20.40 -20.07 10.90
CA GLY A 319 -21.51 -20.14 11.86
C GLY A 319 -22.02 -18.73 12.20
N LEU A 320 -21.10 -17.77 12.37
CA LEU A 320 -21.44 -16.37 12.64
C LEU A 320 -22.24 -15.75 11.47
N SER A 321 -21.80 -15.95 10.23
CA SER A 321 -22.51 -15.39 9.07
C SER A 321 -23.92 -15.95 8.93
N ARG A 322 -24.08 -17.26 9.16
CA ARG A 322 -25.42 -17.92 9.13
C ARG A 322 -26.32 -17.42 10.24
N ALA A 323 -25.81 -17.32 11.47
CA ALA A 323 -26.59 -16.84 12.62
C ALA A 323 -27.07 -15.40 12.40
N LEU A 324 -26.18 -14.51 11.95
CA LEU A 324 -26.53 -13.12 11.64
C LEU A 324 -27.52 -13.01 10.49
N ALA A 325 -27.35 -13.81 9.42
CA ALA A 325 -28.28 -13.83 8.29
C ALA A 325 -29.66 -14.39 8.67
N ALA A 326 -29.71 -15.32 9.61
CA ALA A 326 -30.97 -15.87 10.14
C ALA A 326 -31.65 -14.96 11.18
N GLY A 327 -31.01 -13.86 11.60
CA GLY A 327 -31.52 -13.00 12.68
C GLY A 327 -31.43 -13.66 14.07
N GLU A 328 -30.55 -14.64 14.23
CA GLU A 328 -30.33 -15.29 15.53
C GLU A 328 -29.52 -14.35 16.44
N TRP A 329 -29.83 -14.38 17.74
CA TRP A 329 -29.12 -13.56 18.71
C TRP A 329 -27.72 -14.10 18.97
N VAL A 330 -26.70 -13.34 18.59
CA VAL A 330 -25.28 -13.72 18.72
C VAL A 330 -24.75 -13.36 20.11
N VAL A 331 -24.04 -14.29 20.74
CA VAL A 331 -23.30 -14.06 22.00
C VAL A 331 -21.85 -14.49 21.79
N SER A 332 -20.93 -13.52 21.81
CA SER A 332 -19.48 -13.73 21.84
C SER A 332 -18.90 -13.42 23.21
N VAL A 333 -17.75 -13.98 23.54
CA VAL A 333 -16.99 -13.66 24.76
C VAL A 333 -15.56 -13.27 24.38
N GLN A 334 -15.15 -12.09 24.81
CA GLN A 334 -13.81 -11.59 24.55
C GLN A 334 -12.76 -12.31 25.39
N LEU A 335 -11.71 -12.79 24.74
CA LEU A 335 -10.57 -13.46 25.34
C LEU A 335 -9.28 -12.74 25.01
N ASP A 336 -8.42 -12.58 26.02
CA ASP A 336 -7.07 -12.08 25.83
C ASP A 336 -6.12 -13.25 25.52
N PRO A 337 -5.29 -13.15 24.46
CA PRO A 337 -4.24 -14.12 24.22
C PRO A 337 -3.27 -14.24 25.40
N PRO A 338 -2.66 -15.42 25.61
CA PRO A 338 -1.60 -15.58 26.61
C PRO A 338 -0.39 -14.67 26.30
N LEU A 339 0.25 -14.18 27.37
CA LEU A 339 1.50 -13.40 27.24
C LEU A 339 2.73 -14.27 26.93
N GLY A 340 2.59 -15.58 26.90
CA GLY A 340 3.65 -16.54 26.64
C GLY A 340 3.18 -17.68 25.73
N GLY A 341 4.05 -18.63 25.46
CA GLY A 341 3.81 -19.73 24.50
C GLY A 341 2.85 -20.85 24.96
N ASN A 342 2.14 -20.71 26.09
CA ASN A 342 1.25 -21.74 26.62
C ASN A 342 -0.22 -21.33 26.52
N SER A 343 -0.96 -21.95 25.63
CA SER A 343 -2.41 -21.72 25.42
C SER A 343 -3.35 -22.64 26.22
N ALA A 344 -2.83 -23.56 27.07
CA ALA A 344 -3.66 -24.57 27.73
C ALA A 344 -4.81 -23.97 28.57
N GLY A 345 -4.52 -22.94 29.38
CA GLY A 345 -5.54 -22.27 30.18
C GLY A 345 -6.62 -21.57 29.35
N LEU A 346 -6.24 -20.99 28.21
CA LEU A 346 -7.18 -20.35 27.29
C LEU A 346 -8.09 -21.39 26.62
N LEU A 347 -7.53 -22.55 26.24
CA LEU A 347 -8.30 -23.64 25.66
C LEU A 347 -9.31 -24.24 26.67
N GLU A 348 -8.93 -24.35 27.92
CA GLU A 348 -9.84 -24.80 28.99
C GLU A 348 -11.02 -23.83 29.14
N VAL A 349 -10.74 -22.51 29.11
CA VAL A 349 -11.78 -21.47 29.13
C VAL A 349 -12.68 -21.58 27.91
N ALA A 350 -12.14 -21.70 26.72
CA ALA A 350 -12.92 -21.81 25.48
C ALA A 350 -13.80 -23.07 25.48
N SER A 351 -13.28 -24.20 25.92
CA SER A 351 -14.05 -25.44 26.06
C SER A 351 -15.20 -25.28 27.07
N THR A 352 -14.95 -24.66 28.23
CA THR A 352 -15.99 -24.41 29.25
C THR A 352 -17.09 -23.47 28.73
N LEU A 353 -16.71 -22.42 27.96
CA LEU A 353 -17.69 -21.53 27.35
C LEU A 353 -18.57 -22.27 26.34
N LYS A 354 -17.98 -23.11 25.49
CA LYS A 354 -18.72 -23.96 24.54
C LYS A 354 -19.69 -24.92 25.27
N GLU A 355 -19.18 -25.65 26.27
CA GLU A 355 -19.96 -26.60 27.04
C GLU A 355 -21.15 -25.96 27.78
N SER A 356 -21.07 -24.67 28.09
CA SER A 356 -22.18 -23.92 28.69
C SER A 356 -23.43 -23.86 27.79
N GLY A 357 -23.27 -24.01 26.47
CA GLY A 357 -24.34 -23.91 25.49
C GLY A 357 -24.94 -22.50 25.34
N ARG A 358 -24.37 -21.49 26.03
CA ARG A 358 -24.86 -20.08 26.03
C ARG A 358 -24.01 -19.13 25.21
N VAL A 359 -22.81 -19.55 24.82
CA VAL A 359 -21.84 -18.79 24.07
C VAL A 359 -21.60 -19.50 22.75
N GLY A 360 -21.84 -18.80 21.64
CA GLY A 360 -21.66 -19.38 20.31
C GLY A 360 -20.28 -19.06 19.72
N TRP A 361 -19.65 -17.96 20.14
CA TRP A 361 -18.39 -17.47 19.60
C TRP A 361 -17.48 -16.91 20.69
N VAL A 362 -16.19 -16.82 20.39
CA VAL A 362 -15.24 -16.04 21.18
C VAL A 362 -14.49 -15.08 20.28
N ASP A 363 -14.39 -13.84 20.69
CA ASP A 363 -13.54 -12.85 20.03
C ASP A 363 -12.20 -12.75 20.76
N VAL A 364 -11.12 -12.64 20.00
CA VAL A 364 -9.74 -12.74 20.49
C VAL A 364 -8.98 -11.47 20.22
N ASN A 365 -8.58 -10.77 21.28
CA ASN A 365 -7.82 -9.53 21.19
C ASN A 365 -6.48 -9.70 20.48
N ASP A 366 -6.06 -8.66 19.74
CA ASP A 366 -4.75 -8.56 19.10
C ASP A 366 -3.91 -7.46 19.77
N ASN A 367 -2.98 -7.86 20.64
CA ASN A 367 -2.06 -6.95 21.33
C ASN A 367 -2.77 -5.71 21.93
N ALA A 368 -3.87 -5.92 22.64
CA ALA A 368 -4.69 -4.85 23.22
C ALA A 368 -3.83 -3.91 24.09
N THR A 369 -4.09 -2.59 23.98
CA THR A 369 -3.28 -1.53 24.62
C THR A 369 -1.80 -1.61 24.28
N ALA A 370 -1.47 -2.03 23.05
CA ALA A 370 -0.11 -2.19 22.53
C ALA A 370 0.81 -3.08 23.42
N ARG A 371 0.24 -4.09 24.07
CA ARG A 371 0.97 -5.07 24.86
C ARG A 371 1.13 -6.37 24.11
N ALA A 372 2.37 -6.86 24.04
CA ALA A 372 2.70 -8.06 23.29
C ALA A 372 2.08 -9.31 23.93
N GLY A 373 1.43 -10.11 23.11
CA GLY A 373 0.85 -11.40 23.46
C GLY A 373 1.03 -12.42 22.35
N MET A 374 0.41 -13.60 22.50
CA MET A 374 0.34 -14.58 21.44
C MET A 374 -0.55 -14.03 20.30
N SER A 375 -0.20 -14.29 19.03
CA SER A 375 -0.98 -13.85 17.88
C SER A 375 -2.44 -14.27 17.98
N SER A 376 -3.35 -13.33 17.81
CA SER A 376 -4.81 -13.55 17.79
C SER A 376 -5.22 -14.60 16.76
N LEU A 377 -4.69 -14.52 15.54
CA LEU A 377 -4.96 -15.48 14.45
C LEU A 377 -4.49 -16.89 14.79
N MET A 378 -3.29 -17.04 15.34
CA MET A 378 -2.74 -18.37 15.71
C MET A 378 -3.50 -19.00 16.88
N VAL A 379 -3.87 -18.19 17.87
CA VAL A 379 -4.69 -18.62 19.00
C VAL A 379 -6.09 -19.03 18.53
N SER A 380 -6.69 -18.25 17.65
CA SER A 380 -8.01 -18.53 17.06
C SER A 380 -8.02 -19.87 16.31
N ALA A 381 -7.06 -20.10 15.42
CA ALA A 381 -6.90 -21.38 14.74
C ALA A 381 -6.74 -22.56 15.73
N THR A 382 -6.07 -22.32 16.86
CA THR A 382 -5.89 -23.33 17.90
C THR A 382 -7.18 -23.60 18.66
N ILE A 383 -7.97 -22.57 19.00
CA ILE A 383 -9.27 -22.68 19.65
C ILE A 383 -10.24 -23.43 18.74
N GLU A 384 -10.38 -23.03 17.47
CA GLU A 384 -11.29 -23.68 16.52
C GLU A 384 -10.97 -25.16 16.32
N ARG A 385 -9.69 -25.49 16.19
CA ARG A 385 -9.24 -26.88 16.00
C ARG A 385 -9.38 -27.76 17.24
N ARG A 386 -9.15 -27.22 18.47
CA ARG A 386 -9.08 -28.03 19.70
C ARG A 386 -10.29 -27.91 20.58
N ALA A 387 -10.91 -26.75 20.68
CA ALA A 387 -12.15 -26.55 21.44
C ALA A 387 -13.37 -26.60 20.51
N GLU A 388 -13.17 -26.62 19.19
CA GLU A 388 -14.24 -26.61 18.17
C GLU A 388 -15.25 -25.47 18.42
N LEU A 389 -14.77 -24.31 18.86
CA LEU A 389 -15.54 -23.10 19.09
C LEU A 389 -15.09 -22.05 18.07
N GLU A 390 -16.04 -21.55 17.29
CA GLU A 390 -15.76 -20.56 16.25
C GLU A 390 -15.28 -19.23 16.85
N THR A 391 -14.30 -18.59 16.20
CA THR A 391 -13.64 -17.41 16.74
C THR A 391 -13.84 -16.18 15.86
N ILE A 392 -13.59 -14.99 16.45
CA ILE A 392 -13.53 -13.69 15.79
C ILE A 392 -12.19 -13.04 16.22
N PRO A 393 -11.04 -13.44 15.66
CA PRO A 393 -9.78 -12.76 15.97
C PRO A 393 -9.83 -11.29 15.54
N HIS A 394 -9.36 -10.41 16.40
CA HIS A 394 -9.03 -9.04 16.04
C HIS A 394 -7.69 -9.05 15.27
N LEU A 395 -7.55 -8.19 14.30
CA LEU A 395 -6.30 -8.00 13.56
C LEU A 395 -5.99 -6.52 13.47
N THR A 396 -4.83 -6.12 14.01
CA THR A 396 -4.36 -4.73 14.00
C THR A 396 -3.45 -4.47 12.81
N THR A 397 -3.52 -3.27 12.26
CA THR A 397 -2.58 -2.82 11.21
C THR A 397 -1.30 -2.21 11.80
N ARG A 398 -1.26 -1.98 13.11
CA ARG A 398 -0.13 -1.36 13.82
C ARG A 398 1.20 -2.07 13.63
N ASP A 399 1.20 -3.39 13.70
CA ASP A 399 2.43 -4.19 13.82
C ASP A 399 2.92 -4.77 12.49
N TRP A 400 2.19 -4.59 11.39
CA TRP A 400 2.40 -5.28 10.13
C TRP A 400 2.42 -4.36 8.92
N SER A 401 3.32 -4.63 7.95
CA SER A 401 3.20 -4.09 6.59
C SER A 401 2.01 -4.73 5.86
N VAL A 402 1.56 -4.13 4.75
CA VAL A 402 0.49 -4.71 3.92
C VAL A 402 0.83 -6.14 3.50
N MET A 403 2.06 -6.40 3.05
CA MET A 403 2.54 -7.74 2.72
C MET A 403 2.48 -8.69 3.93
N GLY A 404 2.82 -8.22 5.12
CA GLY A 404 2.70 -9.01 6.35
C GLY A 404 1.26 -9.35 6.70
N LEU A 405 0.35 -8.39 6.59
CA LEU A 405 -1.09 -8.59 6.81
C LEU A 405 -1.67 -9.61 5.83
N GLU A 406 -1.36 -9.48 4.54
CA GLU A 406 -1.81 -10.40 3.51
C GLU A 406 -1.30 -11.82 3.76
N SER A 407 0.00 -11.97 4.02
CA SER A 407 0.60 -13.28 4.34
C SER A 407 -0.04 -13.94 5.57
N MET A 408 -0.31 -13.15 6.63
CA MET A 408 -0.95 -13.65 7.85
C MET A 408 -2.40 -14.04 7.60
N LEU A 409 -3.15 -13.29 6.82
CA LEU A 409 -4.52 -13.60 6.44
C LEU A 409 -4.60 -14.88 5.60
N LEU A 410 -3.78 -15.01 4.56
CA LEU A 410 -3.73 -16.22 3.73
C LEU A 410 -3.39 -17.45 4.57
N GLY A 411 -2.40 -17.35 5.48
CA GLY A 411 -2.06 -18.42 6.40
C GLY A 411 -3.19 -18.76 7.38
N ALA A 412 -3.86 -17.77 7.95
CA ALA A 412 -5.01 -17.97 8.84
C ALA A 412 -6.19 -18.62 8.11
N HIS A 413 -6.44 -18.21 6.86
CA HIS A 413 -7.46 -18.84 6.02
C HIS A 413 -7.15 -20.32 5.75
N ALA A 414 -5.89 -20.67 5.46
CA ALA A 414 -5.45 -22.05 5.27
C ALA A 414 -5.63 -22.90 6.54
N GLU A 415 -5.49 -22.31 7.74
CA GLU A 415 -5.72 -22.97 9.03
C GLU A 415 -7.21 -23.01 9.45
N GLY A 416 -8.12 -22.47 8.65
CA GLY A 416 -9.57 -22.56 8.90
C GLY A 416 -10.22 -21.30 9.47
N VAL A 417 -9.46 -20.28 9.88
CA VAL A 417 -10.00 -19.02 10.41
C VAL A 417 -10.72 -18.26 9.31
N ARG A 418 -11.95 -17.85 9.58
CA ARG A 418 -12.80 -17.17 8.58
C ARG A 418 -13.35 -15.84 9.05
N ASN A 419 -13.75 -15.72 10.33
CA ASN A 419 -14.18 -14.43 10.86
C ASN A 419 -12.97 -13.62 11.28
N VAL A 420 -12.94 -12.33 10.98
CA VAL A 420 -11.85 -11.42 11.39
C VAL A 420 -12.42 -10.03 11.68
N LEU A 421 -12.04 -9.43 12.80
CA LEU A 421 -12.36 -8.04 13.11
C LEU A 421 -11.17 -7.14 12.74
N ALA A 422 -11.37 -6.26 11.74
CA ALA A 422 -10.36 -5.30 11.31
C ALA A 422 -10.30 -4.09 12.24
N ILE A 423 -9.14 -3.86 12.86
CA ILE A 423 -8.90 -2.69 13.72
C ILE A 423 -7.57 -2.03 13.38
N THR A 424 -7.44 -0.73 13.68
CA THR A 424 -6.17 0.00 13.46
C THR A 424 -5.14 -0.34 14.54
N GLY A 425 -5.58 -0.51 15.78
CA GLY A 425 -4.75 -0.78 16.95
C GLY A 425 -4.29 0.49 17.68
N ASP A 426 -4.00 0.35 18.99
CA ASP A 426 -3.52 1.43 19.84
C ASP A 426 -2.07 1.81 19.47
N PRO A 427 -1.64 3.07 19.67
CA PRO A 427 -0.28 3.48 19.39
C PRO A 427 0.74 2.77 20.29
N PRO A 428 1.95 2.43 19.81
CA PRO A 428 2.97 1.71 20.59
C PRO A 428 3.37 2.42 21.88
N GLU A 429 3.26 3.74 21.93
CA GLU A 429 3.64 4.60 23.06
C GLU A 429 2.89 4.28 24.35
N VAL A 430 1.68 3.69 24.26
CA VAL A 430 0.88 3.31 25.44
C VAL A 430 1.17 1.90 25.94
N GLY A 431 2.01 1.13 25.25
CA GLY A 431 2.24 -0.30 25.49
C GLY A 431 3.59 -0.67 26.06
N ASP A 432 3.97 -1.93 25.85
CA ASP A 432 5.19 -2.53 26.40
C ASP A 432 6.48 -2.02 25.71
N TYR A 433 6.35 -1.51 24.48
CA TYR A 433 7.47 -1.04 23.67
C TYR A 433 7.25 0.39 23.17
N PRO A 434 7.27 1.40 24.08
CA PRO A 434 6.92 2.78 23.73
C PRO A 434 7.92 3.45 22.76
N GLY A 435 9.08 2.86 22.53
CA GLY A 435 10.06 3.30 21.54
C GLY A 435 9.92 2.62 20.17
N ALA A 436 9.00 1.66 20.01
CA ALA A 436 8.73 1.04 18.74
C ALA A 436 7.97 2.01 17.82
N ARG A 437 8.14 1.83 16.50
CA ARG A 437 7.34 2.55 15.52
C ARG A 437 6.20 1.64 15.06
N GLY A 438 4.98 2.16 15.11
CA GLY A 438 3.86 1.51 14.45
C GLY A 438 4.05 1.57 12.92
N VAL A 439 3.66 0.52 12.22
CA VAL A 439 3.79 0.42 10.76
C VAL A 439 2.70 1.23 10.07
N TYR A 440 1.42 0.94 10.36
CA TYR A 440 0.25 1.69 9.87
C TYR A 440 0.31 2.05 8.37
N GLU A 441 0.82 1.16 7.51
CA GLU A 441 0.79 1.37 6.05
C GLU A 441 -0.65 1.49 5.53
N ILE A 442 -1.57 0.82 6.20
CA ILE A 442 -3.03 0.93 6.01
C ILE A 442 -3.72 1.03 7.37
N ASP A 443 -4.93 1.56 7.40
CA ASP A 443 -5.80 1.55 8.57
C ASP A 443 -6.83 0.41 8.52
N SER A 444 -7.81 0.42 9.42
CA SER A 444 -8.86 -0.61 9.45
C SER A 444 -9.74 -0.61 8.19
N ILE A 445 -9.86 0.51 7.47
CA ILE A 445 -10.59 0.59 6.18
C ILE A 445 -9.77 -0.15 5.11
N GLY A 446 -8.47 0.15 5.02
CA GLY A 446 -7.57 -0.54 4.10
C GLY A 446 -7.47 -2.05 4.36
N LEU A 447 -7.47 -2.47 5.63
CA LEU A 447 -7.48 -3.89 6.00
C LEU A 447 -8.80 -4.58 5.60
N THR A 448 -9.93 -3.88 5.74
CA THR A 448 -11.23 -4.36 5.25
C THR A 448 -11.24 -4.53 3.74
N GLN A 449 -10.66 -3.57 3.01
CA GLN A 449 -10.51 -3.64 1.55
C GLN A 449 -9.60 -4.80 1.13
N LEU A 450 -8.49 -5.03 1.83
CA LEU A 450 -7.59 -6.17 1.59
C LEU A 450 -8.36 -7.50 1.68
N MET A 451 -9.11 -7.73 2.77
CA MET A 451 -9.90 -8.96 2.92
C MET A 451 -11.01 -9.10 1.86
N THR A 452 -11.59 -7.98 1.43
CA THR A 452 -12.57 -7.96 0.34
C THR A 452 -11.93 -8.36 -0.98
N ASN A 453 -10.72 -7.88 -1.28
CA ASN A 453 -9.97 -8.25 -2.48
C ASN A 453 -9.56 -9.74 -2.43
N LEU A 454 -9.00 -10.21 -1.32
CA LEU A 454 -8.65 -11.63 -1.14
C LEU A 454 -9.86 -12.56 -1.37
N ASN A 455 -11.05 -12.15 -0.93
CA ASN A 455 -12.30 -12.89 -1.19
C ASN A 455 -12.72 -12.90 -2.67
N ARG A 456 -12.20 -11.95 -3.48
CA ARG A 456 -12.39 -11.94 -4.93
C ARG A 456 -11.30 -12.70 -5.67
N GLY A 457 -10.28 -13.19 -4.97
CA GLY A 457 -9.11 -13.81 -5.56
C GLY A 457 -8.06 -12.80 -6.02
N GLU A 458 -8.00 -11.64 -5.40
CA GLU A 458 -7.07 -10.56 -5.70
C GLU A 458 -6.24 -10.17 -4.47
N ASP A 459 -4.99 -9.78 -4.65
CA ASP A 459 -4.14 -9.19 -3.62
C ASP A 459 -4.57 -7.73 -3.30
N PHE A 460 -3.83 -7.05 -2.44
CA PHE A 460 -4.13 -5.65 -2.09
C PHE A 460 -4.09 -4.70 -3.30
N ASN A 461 -3.27 -4.99 -4.31
CA ASN A 461 -3.12 -4.19 -5.52
C ASN A 461 -4.07 -4.62 -6.66
N GLY A 462 -4.95 -5.60 -6.43
CA GLY A 462 -5.87 -6.12 -7.43
C GLY A 462 -5.28 -7.19 -8.35
N ARG A 463 -4.11 -7.76 -8.03
CA ARG A 463 -3.50 -8.85 -8.79
C ARG A 463 -4.16 -10.19 -8.44
N PRO A 464 -4.36 -11.08 -9.41
CA PRO A 464 -4.90 -12.40 -9.14
C PRO A 464 -4.02 -13.19 -8.16
N ILE A 465 -4.63 -13.86 -7.21
CA ILE A 465 -3.99 -14.88 -6.37
C ILE A 465 -4.47 -16.28 -6.81
N ASP A 466 -3.77 -17.33 -6.37
CA ASP A 466 -4.04 -18.71 -6.82
C ASP A 466 -5.43 -19.22 -6.44
N ALA A 467 -6.03 -18.77 -5.34
CA ALA A 467 -7.38 -19.11 -4.92
C ALA A 467 -8.02 -17.99 -4.08
N PRO A 468 -9.32 -17.69 -4.29
CA PRO A 468 -10.04 -16.72 -3.47
C PRO A 468 -10.16 -17.21 -2.03
N THR A 469 -10.18 -16.28 -1.08
CA THR A 469 -10.50 -16.57 0.32
C THR A 469 -12.01 -16.47 0.57
N SER A 470 -12.45 -16.75 1.81
CA SER A 470 -13.85 -16.66 2.22
C SER A 470 -13.98 -16.02 3.61
N PHE A 471 -13.33 -14.89 3.83
CA PHE A 471 -13.41 -14.17 5.09
C PHE A 471 -14.79 -13.53 5.29
N PHE A 472 -15.35 -13.73 6.47
CA PHE A 472 -16.48 -12.97 7.00
C PHE A 472 -15.92 -11.93 7.97
N HIS A 473 -15.62 -10.73 7.46
CA HIS A 473 -14.87 -9.73 8.20
C HIS A 473 -15.75 -8.59 8.71
N GLY A 474 -15.47 -8.18 9.93
CA GLY A 474 -16.13 -7.09 10.63
C GLY A 474 -15.20 -5.93 10.93
N VAL A 475 -15.78 -4.88 11.48
CA VAL A 475 -15.09 -3.63 11.85
C VAL A 475 -15.54 -3.14 13.22
N ALA A 476 -14.71 -2.34 13.87
CA ALA A 476 -15.10 -1.64 15.09
C ALA A 476 -15.86 -0.35 14.76
N VAL A 477 -16.84 0.01 15.61
CA VAL A 477 -17.58 1.27 15.58
C VAL A 477 -17.71 1.83 17.00
N ASN A 478 -17.63 3.15 17.16
CA ASN A 478 -17.78 3.79 18.46
C ASN A 478 -19.08 4.60 18.55
N PRO A 479 -20.10 4.15 19.30
CA PRO A 479 -21.34 4.90 19.49
C PRO A 479 -21.23 6.15 20.37
N THR A 480 -20.09 6.33 21.05
CA THR A 480 -19.82 7.46 21.96
C THR A 480 -18.51 8.17 21.60
N PRO A 481 -18.32 8.60 20.33
CA PRO A 481 -17.10 9.26 19.92
C PRO A 481 -17.07 10.72 20.39
N ASP A 482 -15.89 11.33 20.42
CA ASP A 482 -15.72 12.76 20.65
C ASP A 482 -16.32 13.59 19.50
N ASP A 483 -16.21 13.10 18.27
CA ASP A 483 -16.80 13.69 17.06
C ASP A 483 -17.65 12.65 16.33
N MET A 484 -18.97 12.86 16.40
CA MET A 484 -19.96 11.96 15.81
C MET A 484 -19.90 11.94 14.28
N ASP A 485 -19.69 13.10 13.64
CA ASP A 485 -19.70 13.19 12.19
C ASP A 485 -18.49 12.48 11.57
N VAL A 486 -17.34 12.59 12.21
CA VAL A 486 -16.13 11.86 11.80
C VAL A 486 -16.29 10.34 11.94
N GLU A 487 -16.90 9.86 13.04
CA GLU A 487 -17.11 8.42 13.23
C GLU A 487 -18.15 7.85 12.26
N LEU A 488 -19.21 8.58 11.97
CA LEU A 488 -20.21 8.18 10.98
C LEU A 488 -19.58 8.06 9.59
N GLU A 489 -18.82 9.07 9.14
CA GLU A 489 -18.11 9.02 7.86
C GLU A 489 -17.11 7.83 7.80
N ARG A 490 -16.39 7.58 8.87
CA ARG A 490 -15.48 6.43 8.95
C ARG A 490 -16.22 5.10 8.90
N PHE A 491 -17.37 4.99 9.56
CA PHE A 491 -18.18 3.78 9.55
C PHE A 491 -18.76 3.52 8.17
N GLU A 492 -19.26 4.53 7.47
CA GLU A 492 -19.71 4.41 6.08
C GLU A 492 -18.59 3.88 5.18
N LYS A 493 -17.39 4.45 5.24
CA LYS A 493 -16.22 3.98 4.48
C LYS A 493 -15.85 2.52 4.78
N LYS A 494 -15.98 2.08 6.03
CA LYS A 494 -15.76 0.68 6.42
C LYS A 494 -16.80 -0.26 5.79
N VAL A 495 -18.06 0.16 5.73
CA VAL A 495 -19.14 -0.58 5.07
C VAL A 495 -18.91 -0.65 3.56
N GLU A 496 -18.54 0.48 2.92
CA GLU A 496 -18.20 0.55 1.49
C GLU A 496 -17.00 -0.35 1.15
N ALA A 497 -15.99 -0.42 2.03
CA ALA A 497 -14.84 -1.31 1.89
C ALA A 497 -15.21 -2.80 1.98
N GLY A 498 -16.43 -3.14 2.38
CA GLY A 498 -16.97 -4.50 2.35
C GLY A 498 -17.19 -5.17 3.70
N ALA A 499 -17.17 -4.42 4.81
CA ALA A 499 -17.49 -4.96 6.14
C ALA A 499 -18.85 -5.67 6.17
N LYS A 500 -18.91 -6.81 6.84
CA LYS A 500 -20.11 -7.69 6.92
C LYS A 500 -20.83 -7.61 8.27
N PHE A 501 -20.14 -7.21 9.31
CA PHE A 501 -20.69 -6.94 10.63
C PHE A 501 -19.85 -5.89 11.34
N ALA A 502 -20.35 -5.37 12.47
CA ALA A 502 -19.57 -4.46 13.30
C ALA A 502 -19.63 -4.88 14.78
N MET A 503 -18.60 -4.52 15.54
CA MET A 503 -18.56 -4.63 16.99
C MET A 503 -18.39 -3.21 17.56
N THR A 504 -19.27 -2.84 18.52
CA THR A 504 -19.19 -1.49 19.09
C THR A 504 -18.02 -1.37 20.06
N GLN A 505 -17.59 -0.14 20.39
CA GLN A 505 -16.91 0.11 21.65
C GLN A 505 -17.83 -0.30 22.81
N ILE A 506 -17.27 -0.61 23.98
CA ILE A 506 -18.05 -0.91 25.19
C ILE A 506 -19.01 0.24 25.48
N VAL A 507 -20.29 -0.07 25.64
CA VAL A 507 -21.33 0.89 26.02
C VAL A 507 -21.91 0.56 27.39
N PHE A 508 -22.45 1.57 28.07
CA PHE A 508 -23.11 1.45 29.37
C PHE A 508 -24.54 2.00 29.37
N ASP A 509 -25.02 2.45 28.23
CA ASP A 509 -26.38 2.96 28.06
C ASP A 509 -26.87 2.68 26.63
N ALA A 510 -28.02 2.02 26.52
CA ALA A 510 -28.61 1.69 25.24
C ALA A 510 -29.05 2.93 24.43
N GLU A 511 -29.30 4.07 25.09
CA GLU A 511 -29.62 5.32 24.41
C GLU A 511 -28.47 5.82 23.53
N HIS A 512 -27.23 5.43 23.81
CA HIS A 512 -26.09 5.76 22.93
C HIS A 512 -26.21 5.07 21.58
N LEU A 513 -26.74 3.84 21.55
CA LEU A 513 -27.01 3.12 20.31
C LEU A 513 -28.15 3.80 19.54
N ASP A 514 -29.24 4.17 20.23
CA ASP A 514 -30.38 4.84 19.61
C ASP A 514 -29.95 6.16 18.94
N ARG A 515 -29.17 6.99 19.63
CA ARG A 515 -28.65 8.25 19.09
C ARG A 515 -27.71 8.05 17.87
N PHE A 516 -26.88 7.03 17.90
CA PHE A 516 -26.00 6.73 16.79
C PHE A 516 -26.80 6.25 15.57
N VAL A 517 -27.74 5.34 15.76
CA VAL A 517 -28.62 4.82 14.71
C VAL A 517 -29.50 5.92 14.10
N GLU A 518 -30.04 6.83 14.92
CA GLU A 518 -30.79 7.99 14.42
C GLU A 518 -29.95 8.83 13.45
N ARG A 519 -28.68 9.03 13.76
CA ARG A 519 -27.74 9.77 12.90
C ARG A 519 -27.36 9.00 11.63
N LEU A 520 -27.41 7.66 11.64
CA LEU A 520 -27.23 6.80 10.46
C LEU A 520 -28.45 6.75 9.53
N GLY A 521 -29.58 7.33 9.92
CA GLY A 521 -30.81 7.30 9.12
C GLY A 521 -31.87 6.32 9.62
N GLY A 522 -31.70 5.77 10.82
CA GLY A 522 -32.72 4.98 11.53
C GLY A 522 -32.46 3.49 11.62
N GLU A 523 -31.44 2.95 10.91
CA GLU A 523 -31.09 1.53 10.97
C GLU A 523 -29.58 1.31 10.82
N TRP A 524 -29.08 0.19 11.30
CA TRP A 524 -27.72 -0.23 11.07
C TRP A 524 -27.56 -0.76 9.63
N PRO A 525 -26.56 -0.31 8.85
CA PRO A 525 -26.34 -0.80 7.48
C PRO A 525 -25.83 -2.25 7.43
N ILE A 526 -25.28 -2.74 8.53
CA ILE A 526 -24.78 -4.12 8.72
C ILE A 526 -25.09 -4.60 10.14
N PRO A 527 -25.17 -5.91 10.42
CA PRO A 527 -25.38 -6.44 11.77
C PRO A 527 -24.34 -5.96 12.77
N VAL A 528 -24.77 -5.62 13.99
CA VAL A 528 -23.92 -5.05 15.04
C VAL A 528 -23.95 -5.90 16.30
N LEU A 529 -22.79 -6.17 16.89
CA LEU A 529 -22.60 -6.77 18.20
C LEU A 529 -22.23 -5.69 19.21
N VAL A 530 -22.99 -5.59 20.29
CA VAL A 530 -22.81 -4.55 21.32
C VAL A 530 -21.80 -5.02 22.36
N GLY A 531 -20.80 -4.19 22.65
CA GLY A 531 -19.81 -4.45 23.70
C GLY A 531 -20.36 -4.20 25.09
N VAL A 532 -20.40 -5.23 25.92
CA VAL A 532 -20.90 -5.18 27.30
C VAL A 532 -19.81 -5.56 28.29
N PHE A 533 -19.58 -4.70 29.28
CA PHE A 533 -18.59 -4.89 30.33
C PHE A 533 -19.24 -4.70 31.72
N PRO A 534 -19.31 -5.73 32.60
CA PRO A 534 -19.85 -5.57 33.94
C PRO A 534 -18.87 -4.83 34.85
N LEU A 535 -19.25 -3.65 35.33
CA LEU A 535 -18.47 -2.87 36.27
C LEU A 535 -18.43 -3.54 37.65
N THR A 536 -17.24 -3.63 38.24
CA THR A 536 -17.07 -4.31 39.54
C THR A 536 -16.71 -3.35 40.67
N SER A 537 -16.55 -2.08 40.40
CA SER A 537 -16.31 -1.05 41.40
C SER A 537 -16.49 0.36 40.81
N TYR A 538 -16.80 1.32 41.67
CA TYR A 538 -16.81 2.74 41.32
C TYR A 538 -15.47 3.23 40.75
N ARG A 539 -14.35 2.81 41.34
CA ARG A 539 -13.01 3.15 40.84
C ARG A 539 -12.78 2.71 39.39
N LEU A 540 -13.28 1.52 39.04
CA LEU A 540 -13.18 1.01 37.68
C LEU A 540 -14.04 1.83 36.71
N ALA A 541 -15.23 2.24 37.12
CA ALA A 541 -16.11 3.11 36.35
C ALA A 541 -15.44 4.46 36.05
N LEU A 542 -14.86 5.08 37.08
CA LEU A 542 -14.12 6.33 36.92
C LEU A 542 -12.93 6.20 35.95
N ARG A 543 -12.17 5.11 36.09
CA ARG A 543 -11.04 4.86 35.22
C ARG A 543 -11.47 4.72 33.75
N LEU A 544 -12.47 3.90 33.47
CA LEU A 544 -12.96 3.69 32.10
C LEU A 544 -13.51 5.00 31.51
N HIS A 545 -14.26 5.75 32.29
CA HIS A 545 -14.85 7.02 31.84
C HIS A 545 -13.82 8.11 31.51
N ASN A 546 -12.74 8.21 32.30
CA ASN A 546 -11.80 9.31 32.20
C ASN A 546 -10.48 8.97 31.48
N GLU A 547 -10.10 7.68 31.46
CA GLU A 547 -8.78 7.27 30.97
C GLU A 547 -8.87 6.44 29.66
N VAL A 548 -10.06 5.97 29.27
CA VAL A 548 -10.22 5.17 28.05
C VAL A 548 -11.04 5.95 27.01
N PRO A 549 -10.41 6.36 25.90
CA PRO A 549 -11.10 7.11 24.85
C PRO A 549 -12.34 6.37 24.33
N GLY A 550 -13.42 7.11 24.13
CA GLY A 550 -14.65 6.56 23.57
C GLY A 550 -15.48 5.69 24.51
N ILE A 551 -15.17 5.64 25.79
CA ILE A 551 -15.99 4.98 26.80
C ILE A 551 -16.66 6.03 27.70
N LEU A 552 -18.00 6.04 27.69
CA LEU A 552 -18.82 6.91 28.51
C LEU A 552 -19.62 6.09 29.54
N VAL A 553 -19.33 6.26 30.83
CA VAL A 553 -20.11 5.65 31.91
C VAL A 553 -21.10 6.70 32.43
N PRO A 554 -22.43 6.46 32.39
CA PRO A 554 -23.44 7.41 32.86
C PRO A 554 -23.24 7.79 34.33
N GLN A 555 -23.45 9.06 34.66
CA GLN A 555 -23.26 9.57 36.02
C GLN A 555 -24.15 8.82 37.05
N ALA A 556 -25.37 8.52 36.67
CA ALA A 556 -26.30 7.78 37.52
C ALA A 556 -25.73 6.40 37.94
N LEU A 557 -25.09 5.68 36.99
CA LEU A 557 -24.44 4.39 37.26
C LEU A 557 -23.19 4.58 38.15
N GLN A 558 -22.40 5.63 37.92
CA GLN A 558 -21.26 5.96 38.76
C GLN A 558 -21.70 6.20 40.21
N ASP A 559 -22.74 7.01 40.43
CA ASP A 559 -23.29 7.32 41.76
C ASP A 559 -23.88 6.07 42.44
N GLU A 560 -24.46 5.16 41.68
CA GLU A 560 -25.00 3.90 42.20
C GLU A 560 -23.88 2.95 42.66
N LEU A 561 -22.82 2.81 41.84
CA LEU A 561 -21.65 2.01 42.19
C LEU A 561 -20.91 2.56 43.42
N GLU A 562 -20.83 3.90 43.55
CA GLU A 562 -20.25 4.55 44.71
C GLU A 562 -21.04 4.24 46.00
N ARG A 563 -22.37 4.38 45.93
CA ARG A 563 -23.27 4.07 47.06
C ARG A 563 -23.27 2.61 47.48
N ALA A 564 -23.11 1.70 46.47
CA ALA A 564 -23.08 0.24 46.74
C ALA A 564 -21.78 -0.20 47.44
N GLY A 565 -20.68 0.52 47.31
CA GLY A 565 -19.44 0.22 48.01
C GLY A 565 -18.92 -1.21 47.75
N SER A 566 -19.00 -2.12 48.73
CA SER A 566 -18.59 -3.52 48.60
C SER A 566 -19.46 -4.32 47.63
N ASP A 567 -20.70 -3.92 47.42
CA ASP A 567 -21.70 -4.63 46.60
C ASP A 567 -21.77 -4.05 45.18
N ALA A 568 -20.82 -3.15 44.82
CA ALA A 568 -20.75 -2.53 43.50
C ALA A 568 -20.65 -3.53 42.33
N ALA A 569 -20.05 -4.69 42.57
CA ALA A 569 -20.00 -5.75 41.56
C ALA A 569 -21.39 -6.28 41.20
N ASP A 570 -22.28 -6.45 42.20
CA ASP A 570 -23.65 -6.95 41.99
C ASP A 570 -24.45 -5.91 41.20
N VAL A 571 -24.30 -4.62 41.52
CA VAL A 571 -24.89 -3.51 40.76
C VAL A 571 -24.42 -3.51 39.31
N GLY A 572 -23.13 -3.62 39.08
CA GLY A 572 -22.59 -3.61 37.72
C GLY A 572 -22.98 -4.83 36.89
N PHE A 573 -23.11 -6.01 37.52
CA PHE A 573 -23.62 -7.19 36.85
C PHE A 573 -25.12 -7.09 36.56
N ALA A 574 -25.92 -6.50 37.48
CA ALA A 574 -27.34 -6.24 37.24
C ALA A 574 -27.53 -5.29 36.06
N HIS A 575 -26.81 -4.17 36.05
CA HIS A 575 -26.82 -3.20 34.97
C HIS A 575 -26.42 -3.83 33.62
N ALA A 576 -25.37 -4.64 33.58
CA ALA A 576 -24.93 -5.31 32.35
C ALA A 576 -26.01 -6.28 31.82
N ARG A 577 -26.76 -6.99 32.70
CA ARG A 577 -27.91 -7.79 32.26
C ARG A 577 -29.05 -6.98 31.67
N GLU A 578 -29.36 -5.84 32.27
CA GLU A 578 -30.35 -4.89 31.74
C GLU A 578 -29.94 -4.35 30.35
N LEU A 579 -28.65 -4.01 30.20
CA LEU A 579 -28.11 -3.57 28.92
C LEU A 579 -28.17 -4.66 27.85
N ILE A 580 -27.84 -5.92 28.18
CA ILE A 580 -27.99 -7.06 27.27
C ILE A 580 -29.46 -7.21 26.83
N ALA A 581 -30.39 -7.10 27.76
CA ALA A 581 -31.82 -7.18 27.44
C ALA A 581 -32.26 -6.02 26.51
N ALA A 582 -31.85 -4.80 26.83
CA ALA A 582 -32.14 -3.61 26.00
C ALA A 582 -31.50 -3.67 24.61
N SER A 583 -30.37 -4.35 24.46
CA SER A 583 -29.68 -4.49 23.17
C SER A 583 -30.39 -5.43 22.20
N ARG A 584 -31.29 -6.32 22.67
CA ARG A 584 -32.00 -7.29 21.82
C ARG A 584 -32.88 -6.64 20.74
N GLU A 585 -33.41 -5.46 21.00
CA GLU A 585 -34.24 -4.72 20.06
C GLU A 585 -33.44 -3.78 19.15
N ARG A 586 -32.12 -3.62 19.42
CA ARG A 586 -31.26 -2.60 18.82
C ARG A 586 -30.10 -3.13 18.00
N ALA A 587 -29.77 -4.41 18.22
CA ALA A 587 -28.57 -5.03 17.64
C ALA A 587 -28.78 -6.51 17.31
N ALA A 588 -27.82 -7.11 16.63
CA ALA A 588 -27.85 -8.52 16.26
C ALA A 588 -27.25 -9.44 17.35
N GLY A 589 -26.59 -8.87 18.35
CA GLY A 589 -25.98 -9.65 19.42
C GLY A 589 -25.15 -8.80 20.36
N VAL A 590 -24.42 -9.49 21.24
CA VAL A 590 -23.48 -8.88 22.18
C VAL A 590 -22.14 -9.61 22.16
N TYR A 591 -21.08 -8.87 22.50
CA TYR A 591 -19.84 -9.47 22.93
C TYR A 591 -19.54 -9.03 24.37
N LEU A 592 -19.14 -10.00 25.19
CA LEU A 592 -19.02 -9.84 26.63
C LEU A 592 -17.55 -9.76 27.03
N VAL A 593 -17.15 -8.64 27.59
CA VAL A 593 -15.81 -8.42 28.11
C VAL A 593 -15.75 -8.78 29.59
N ALA A 594 -14.87 -9.71 29.95
CA ALA A 594 -14.79 -10.21 31.32
C ALA A 594 -13.97 -9.27 32.22
N PRO A 595 -14.46 -9.00 33.47
CA PRO A 595 -13.69 -8.22 34.41
C PRO A 595 -12.46 -9.00 34.93
N PHE A 596 -11.33 -8.33 35.12
CA PHE A 596 -10.13 -8.83 35.78
C PHE A 596 -9.60 -10.21 35.32
N ARG A 597 -9.57 -10.45 33.98
CA ARG A 597 -9.07 -11.73 33.42
C ARG A 597 -9.74 -12.97 34.00
N ARG A 598 -11.05 -12.89 34.31
CA ARG A 598 -11.89 -14.00 34.75
C ARG A 598 -13.00 -14.24 33.72
N PRO A 599 -12.66 -14.78 32.53
CA PRO A 599 -13.58 -14.84 31.39
C PRO A 599 -14.86 -15.66 31.70
N LEU A 600 -14.81 -16.67 32.53
CA LEU A 600 -15.97 -17.48 32.89
C LEU A 600 -17.03 -16.73 33.71
N ARG A 601 -16.69 -15.61 34.36
CA ARG A 601 -17.67 -14.79 35.09
C ARG A 601 -18.76 -14.18 34.20
N VAL A 602 -18.48 -14.01 32.90
CA VAL A 602 -19.52 -13.54 31.96
C VAL A 602 -20.73 -14.46 31.85
N LEU A 603 -20.58 -15.73 32.21
CA LEU A 603 -21.71 -16.66 32.28
C LEU A 603 -22.76 -16.26 33.33
N GLU A 604 -22.40 -15.47 34.35
CA GLU A 604 -23.32 -14.87 35.31
C GLU A 604 -24.24 -13.81 34.68
N LEU A 605 -23.88 -13.26 33.49
CA LEU A 605 -24.70 -12.31 32.74
C LEU A 605 -25.76 -12.99 31.86
N LEU A 606 -25.57 -14.27 31.55
CA LEU A 606 -26.40 -15.05 30.63
C LEU A 606 -27.40 -15.98 31.37
N VAL A 607 -27.86 -15.58 32.55
CA VAL A 607 -28.87 -16.31 33.32
C VAL A 607 -30.23 -15.89 32.81
N ASP A 608 -31.15 -16.86 32.63
CA ASP A 608 -32.55 -16.66 32.20
C ASP A 608 -33.34 -15.79 33.18
#